data_95367e9f3c72beb6994744f579dd5b90
#
_entry.id   95367e9f3c72beb6994744f579dd5b90
#
_cell.length_a   1.000
_cell.length_b   1.000
_cell.length_c   1.000
_cell.angle_alpha   90.00
_cell.angle_beta   90.00
_cell.angle_gamma   90.00
#
_symmetry.space_group_name_H-M   'P 1'
#
loop_
_entity.id
_entity.type
_entity.pdbx_description
1 polymer ?
#
loop_
_entity_poly.entity_id
_entity_poly.type
_entity_poly.pdbx_seq_one_letter_code
_entity_poly.pdbx_strand_id
1 'polypeptide(L)'
;MKNGIIILILCLLGLCIAVPAVTVFGGVIEGEEGLIEKAREEIPVADAENIELVIAGKSVDGDAELYWFKSGNEYQYHRYTPIEFTALGDDKYRFVKTYHPIDRGMQICALQWNGGYSFLIDNEKCAALELTYPEVNPVVEVIPVDSVPFVYYSSVMPAEYNFLDAEGNILH
;
A
#
# COMPACT_ATOMS: atom_id res chain seq x y z
N MET A 1 11.69 56.98 20.18
CA MET A 1 11.18 55.70 20.73
C MET A 1 10.10 54.98 19.86
N LYS A 2 9.48 55.61 18.87
CA LYS A 2 8.46 54.97 18.01
C LYS A 2 9.04 54.03 16.94
N ASN A 3 10.24 54.28 16.43
CA ASN A 3 10.80 53.51 15.31
C ASN A 3 11.39 52.16 15.75
N GLY A 4 11.78 51.95 17.02
CA GLY A 4 12.30 50.68 17.52
C GLY A 4 11.22 49.60 17.69
N ILE A 5 9.99 50.02 18.00
CA ILE A 5 8.86 49.09 18.19
C ILE A 5 8.38 48.52 16.86
N ILE A 6 8.42 49.33 15.79
CA ILE A 6 7.99 48.88 14.44
C ILE A 6 8.97 47.85 13.89
N ILE A 7 10.28 48.00 14.13
CA ILE A 7 11.29 47.03 13.67
C ILE A 7 11.15 45.71 14.42
N LEU A 8 10.85 45.77 15.74
CA LEU A 8 10.64 44.56 16.55
C LEU A 8 9.40 43.74 16.11
N ILE A 9 8.31 44.44 15.74
CA ILE A 9 7.07 43.81 15.25
C ILE A 9 7.30 43.17 13.87
N LEU A 10 8.05 43.81 12.97
CA LEU A 10 8.41 43.26 11.67
C LEU A 10 9.34 42.03 11.79
N CYS A 11 10.27 42.02 12.75
CA CYS A 11 11.10 40.84 13.01
C CYS A 11 10.29 39.67 13.59
N LEU A 12 9.31 39.93 14.45
CA LEU A 12 8.43 38.91 15.01
C LEU A 12 7.47 38.33 13.96
N LEU A 13 6.93 39.16 13.04
CA LEU A 13 6.12 38.71 11.92
C LEU A 13 6.95 37.94 10.88
N GLY A 14 8.19 38.30 10.65
CA GLY A 14 9.12 37.57 9.77
C GLY A 14 9.50 36.18 10.31
N LEU A 15 9.59 36.03 11.64
CA LEU A 15 9.88 34.72 12.26
C LEU A 15 8.67 33.78 12.26
N CYS A 16 7.45 34.28 12.24
CA CYS A 16 6.23 33.45 12.22
C CYS A 16 5.91 32.86 10.84
N ILE A 17 6.52 33.37 9.75
CA ILE A 17 6.28 32.86 8.40
C ILE A 17 7.28 31.77 7.98
N ALA A 18 8.38 31.61 8.72
CA ALA A 18 9.45 30.66 8.38
C ALA A 18 9.29 29.25 8.99
N VAL A 19 8.27 29.01 9.82
CA VAL A 19 8.13 27.74 10.57
C VAL A 19 7.24 26.67 9.93
N PRO A 20 6.33 26.93 8.98
CA PRO A 20 5.56 25.81 8.38
C PRO A 20 6.22 25.12 7.18
N ALA A 21 7.36 25.56 6.70
CA ALA A 21 7.94 25.00 5.47
C ALA A 21 8.88 23.79 5.69
N VAL A 22 9.18 23.41 6.92
CA VAL A 22 10.19 22.37 7.22
C VAL A 22 9.57 21.00 7.51
N THR A 23 8.25 20.87 7.63
CA THR A 23 7.60 19.61 8.03
C THR A 23 6.87 18.88 6.90
N VAL A 24 7.04 19.25 5.64
CA VAL A 24 6.32 18.60 4.50
C VAL A 24 7.26 17.93 3.49
N PHE A 25 8.55 17.88 3.72
CA PHE A 25 9.46 17.11 2.89
C PHE A 25 9.74 15.75 3.54
N GLY A 26 8.77 14.82 3.45
CA GLY A 26 9.07 13.40 3.38
C GLY A 26 10.03 13.25 2.18
N GLY A 27 11.24 12.73 2.40
CA GLY A 27 12.27 12.63 1.37
C GLY A 27 11.70 11.95 0.11
N VAL A 28 12.20 12.35 -1.04
CA VAL A 28 11.92 11.63 -2.29
C VAL A 28 12.62 10.28 -2.18
N ILE A 29 11.87 9.22 -2.42
CA ILE A 29 12.32 7.84 -2.44
C ILE A 29 12.62 7.51 -3.90
N GLU A 30 13.77 6.92 -4.18
CA GLU A 30 14.18 6.61 -5.55
C GLU A 30 14.33 5.10 -5.74
N GLY A 31 13.65 4.58 -6.77
CA GLY A 31 13.72 3.19 -7.20
C GLY A 31 13.15 2.17 -6.22
N GLU A 32 13.25 0.91 -6.60
CA GLU A 32 12.75 -0.23 -5.82
C GLU A 32 13.51 -0.40 -4.49
N GLU A 33 14.82 -0.21 -4.50
CA GLU A 33 15.65 -0.31 -3.30
C GLU A 33 15.22 0.71 -2.23
N GLY A 34 14.95 1.96 -2.65
CA GLY A 34 14.45 3.00 -1.75
C GLY A 34 13.05 2.68 -1.20
N LEU A 35 12.16 2.05 -1.99
CA LEU A 35 10.86 1.59 -1.53
C LEU A 35 11.00 0.50 -0.46
N ILE A 36 11.92 -0.47 -0.66
CA ILE A 36 12.20 -1.55 0.31
C ILE A 36 12.82 -0.98 1.59
N GLU A 37 13.76 -0.02 1.47
CA GLU A 37 14.35 0.64 2.65
C GLU A 37 13.28 1.37 3.47
N LYS A 38 12.40 2.13 2.79
CA LYS A 38 11.29 2.80 3.46
C LYS A 38 10.33 1.80 4.12
N ALA A 39 10.04 0.69 3.46
CA ALA A 39 9.20 -0.36 4.04
C ALA A 39 9.83 -0.98 5.30
N ARG A 40 11.17 -1.11 5.37
CA ARG A 40 11.87 -1.57 6.59
C ARG A 40 11.69 -0.62 7.77
N GLU A 41 11.63 0.68 7.51
CA GLU A 41 11.36 1.67 8.57
C GLU A 41 9.93 1.59 9.09
N GLU A 42 8.97 1.31 8.20
CA GLU A 42 7.54 1.35 8.51
C GLU A 42 6.99 0.03 9.06
N ILE A 43 7.64 -1.11 8.75
CA ILE A 43 7.18 -2.43 9.18
C ILE A 43 7.89 -2.80 10.49
N PRO A 44 7.16 -2.83 11.64
CA PRO A 44 7.76 -3.19 12.93
C PRO A 44 8.02 -4.71 12.97
N VAL A 45 9.23 -5.11 12.66
CA VAL A 45 9.68 -6.51 12.79
C VAL A 45 10.71 -6.60 13.92
N ALA A 46 10.52 -7.61 14.77
CA ALA A 46 11.37 -7.81 15.95
C ALA A 46 12.84 -8.14 15.62
N ASP A 47 13.14 -8.54 14.38
CA ASP A 47 14.48 -8.92 13.90
C ASP A 47 14.64 -8.49 12.43
N ALA A 48 14.65 -7.16 12.23
CA ALA A 48 14.64 -6.56 10.90
C ALA A 48 15.88 -6.91 10.05
N GLU A 49 17.01 -7.25 10.67
CA GLU A 49 18.26 -7.56 9.96
C GLU A 49 18.23 -8.95 9.30
N ASN A 50 17.43 -9.88 9.84
CA ASN A 50 17.36 -11.27 9.37
C ASN A 50 16.08 -11.59 8.60
N ILE A 51 15.20 -10.58 8.37
CA ILE A 51 13.95 -10.78 7.67
C ILE A 51 14.11 -10.36 6.22
N GLU A 52 13.80 -11.28 5.32
CA GLU A 52 13.64 -10.97 3.92
C GLU A 52 12.39 -10.07 3.74
N LEU A 53 12.57 -9.00 2.99
CA LEU A 53 11.49 -8.07 2.64
C LEU A 53 11.52 -7.86 1.13
N VAL A 54 10.44 -8.27 0.47
CA VAL A 54 10.31 -8.17 -0.98
C VAL A 54 9.00 -7.51 -1.38
N ILE A 55 8.97 -6.90 -2.57
CA ILE A 55 7.75 -6.39 -3.18
C ILE A 55 7.02 -7.57 -3.82
N ALA A 56 5.82 -7.91 -3.31
CA ALA A 56 4.97 -8.95 -3.85
C ALA A 56 4.14 -8.48 -5.06
N GLY A 57 3.98 -7.17 -5.22
CA GLY A 57 3.27 -6.55 -6.33
C GLY A 57 2.71 -5.19 -5.95
N LYS A 58 2.01 -4.55 -6.88
CA LYS A 58 1.40 -3.23 -6.64
C LYS A 58 0.03 -3.07 -7.30
N SER A 59 -0.78 -2.20 -6.71
CA SER A 59 -1.99 -1.63 -7.30
C SER A 59 -1.75 -0.18 -7.67
N VAL A 60 -2.32 0.26 -8.79
CA VAL A 60 -2.12 1.63 -9.31
C VAL A 60 -3.47 2.28 -9.57
N ASP A 61 -3.62 3.52 -9.09
CA ASP A 61 -4.78 4.36 -9.38
C ASP A 61 -4.32 5.83 -9.57
N GLY A 62 -4.16 6.24 -10.82
CA GLY A 62 -3.54 7.51 -11.18
C GLY A 62 -2.08 7.57 -10.75
N ASP A 63 -1.74 8.54 -9.89
CA ASP A 63 -0.42 8.71 -9.27
C ASP A 63 -0.30 8.02 -7.90
N ALA A 64 -1.39 7.49 -7.38
CA ALA A 64 -1.37 6.68 -6.17
C ALA A 64 -0.96 5.24 -6.48
N GLU A 65 0.07 4.76 -5.81
CA GLU A 65 0.57 3.39 -5.94
C GLU A 65 0.59 2.71 -4.56
N LEU A 66 -0.07 1.56 -4.46
CA LEU A 66 -0.09 0.72 -3.26
C LEU A 66 0.80 -0.49 -3.49
N TYR A 67 1.94 -0.53 -2.83
CA TYR A 67 2.86 -1.65 -2.88
C TYR A 67 2.57 -2.64 -1.77
N TRP A 68 2.48 -3.93 -2.12
CA TRP A 68 2.39 -5.02 -1.18
C TRP A 68 3.77 -5.57 -0.86
N PHE A 69 4.19 -5.43 0.38
CA PHE A 69 5.44 -5.96 0.88
C PHE A 69 5.19 -7.28 1.60
N LYS A 70 5.92 -8.31 1.20
CA LYS A 70 5.97 -9.61 1.87
C LYS A 70 7.21 -9.65 2.74
N SER A 71 7.03 -9.90 4.03
CA SER A 71 8.12 -10.06 5.00
C SER A 71 8.08 -11.44 5.62
N GLY A 72 9.24 -12.01 5.86
CA GLY A 72 9.37 -13.33 6.49
C GLY A 72 10.64 -14.03 6.07
N ASN A 73 10.82 -15.26 6.53
CA ASN A 73 11.84 -16.19 6.09
C ASN A 73 11.23 -17.60 6.06
N GLU A 74 12.02 -18.60 5.70
CA GLU A 74 11.60 -20.00 5.63
C GLU A 74 11.08 -20.60 6.96
N TYR A 75 11.35 -19.95 8.09
CA TYR A 75 10.97 -20.39 9.43
C TYR A 75 9.85 -19.56 10.06
N GLN A 76 9.42 -18.46 9.41
CA GLN A 76 8.42 -17.54 9.94
C GLN A 76 7.25 -17.39 8.98
N TYR A 77 6.06 -17.19 9.55
CA TYR A 77 4.91 -16.85 8.73
C TYR A 77 5.14 -15.55 7.96
N HIS A 78 4.85 -15.56 6.68
CA HIS A 78 4.88 -14.37 5.87
C HIS A 78 3.83 -13.38 6.35
N ARG A 79 4.24 -12.12 6.44
CA ARG A 79 3.33 -10.99 6.67
C ARG A 79 3.26 -10.16 5.41
N TYR A 80 2.08 -9.66 5.12
CA TYR A 80 1.83 -8.81 3.98
C TYR A 80 1.44 -7.43 4.48
N THR A 81 2.23 -6.42 4.12
CA THR A 81 2.02 -5.04 4.55
C THR A 81 1.88 -4.15 3.32
N PRO A 82 0.68 -3.60 3.07
CA PRO A 82 0.48 -2.64 2.00
C PRO A 82 0.91 -1.24 2.45
N ILE A 83 1.71 -0.58 1.60
CA ILE A 83 2.21 0.77 1.81
C ILE A 83 1.89 1.60 0.58
N GLU A 84 1.27 2.75 0.79
CA GLU A 84 0.91 3.70 -0.27
C GLU A 84 2.00 4.72 -0.47
N PHE A 85 2.28 4.97 -1.75
CA PHE A 85 3.16 6.03 -2.22
C PHE A 85 2.46 6.85 -3.29
N THR A 86 2.87 8.10 -3.46
CA THR A 86 2.56 8.90 -4.64
C THR A 86 3.72 8.79 -5.61
N ALA A 87 3.47 8.34 -6.83
CA ALA A 87 4.44 8.33 -7.91
C ALA A 87 4.69 9.78 -8.39
N LEU A 88 5.97 10.17 -8.49
CA LEU A 88 6.40 11.50 -8.93
C LEU A 88 6.99 11.48 -10.34
N GLY A 89 7.01 10.30 -10.98
CA GLY A 89 7.68 10.04 -12.26
C GLY A 89 9.16 9.69 -12.07
N ASP A 90 9.79 9.14 -13.11
CA ASP A 90 11.22 8.78 -13.15
C ASP A 90 11.67 7.92 -11.94
N ASP A 91 10.86 6.89 -11.59
CA ASP A 91 11.09 5.99 -10.45
C ASP A 91 11.26 6.72 -9.11
N LYS A 92 10.58 7.85 -8.95
CA LYS A 92 10.54 8.63 -7.72
C LYS A 92 9.19 8.55 -7.06
N TYR A 93 9.22 8.46 -5.74
CA TYR A 93 8.04 8.24 -4.93
C TYR A 93 8.05 9.13 -3.69
N ARG A 94 6.86 9.37 -3.16
CA ARG A 94 6.66 9.98 -1.85
C ARG A 94 5.81 9.05 -1.00
N PHE A 95 6.31 8.72 0.18
CA PHE A 95 5.54 7.94 1.16
C PHE A 95 4.27 8.66 1.58
N VAL A 96 3.17 7.92 1.65
CA VAL A 96 1.87 8.41 2.11
C VAL A 96 1.53 7.78 3.45
N LYS A 97 1.32 6.48 3.50
CA LYS A 97 1.02 5.75 4.75
C LYS A 97 1.12 4.24 4.59
N THR A 98 1.21 3.57 5.74
CA THR A 98 1.15 2.12 5.87
C THR A 98 -0.27 1.71 6.26
N TYR A 99 -0.76 0.62 5.67
CA TYR A 99 -2.08 0.06 5.96
C TYR A 99 -1.99 -1.28 6.70
N HIS A 100 -3.11 -1.64 7.31
CA HIS A 100 -3.32 -2.97 7.86
C HIS A 100 -4.38 -3.69 7.03
N PRO A 101 -4.01 -4.72 6.26
CA PRO A 101 -4.95 -5.44 5.40
C PRO A 101 -5.86 -6.36 6.23
N ILE A 102 -6.96 -6.77 5.62
CA ILE A 102 -7.75 -7.89 6.11
C ILE A 102 -7.00 -9.16 5.70
N ASP A 103 -6.41 -9.83 6.69
CA ASP A 103 -5.81 -11.15 6.49
C ASP A 103 -6.93 -12.20 6.44
N ARG A 104 -7.01 -12.91 5.32
CA ARG A 104 -7.99 -13.99 5.11
C ARG A 104 -7.42 -15.35 5.49
N GLY A 105 -6.20 -15.39 5.99
CA GLY A 105 -5.45 -16.63 6.15
C GLY A 105 -4.95 -17.17 4.81
N MET A 106 -4.25 -18.30 4.83
CA MET A 106 -3.77 -18.96 3.62
C MET A 106 -2.98 -18.07 2.66
N GLN A 107 -2.27 -17.04 3.17
CA GLN A 107 -1.47 -16.12 2.34
C GLN A 107 -2.32 -15.30 1.34
N ILE A 108 -3.52 -14.94 1.76
CA ILE A 108 -4.44 -14.10 0.99
C ILE A 108 -4.85 -12.89 1.81
N CYS A 109 -4.73 -11.70 1.23
CA CYS A 109 -5.09 -10.45 1.86
C CYS A 109 -6.01 -9.60 0.97
N ALA A 110 -6.86 -8.79 1.59
CA ALA A 110 -7.68 -7.81 0.94
C ALA A 110 -7.57 -6.46 1.66
N LEU A 111 -7.60 -5.38 0.92
CA LEU A 111 -7.56 -4.02 1.45
C LEU A 111 -8.53 -3.13 0.67
N GLN A 112 -9.43 -2.46 1.39
CA GLN A 112 -10.18 -1.37 0.79
C GLN A 112 -9.26 -0.17 0.56
N TRP A 113 -9.11 0.26 -0.70
CA TRP A 113 -8.21 1.32 -1.09
C TRP A 113 -8.78 2.12 -2.29
N ASN A 114 -8.65 3.45 -2.25
CA ASN A 114 -9.07 4.39 -3.31
C ASN A 114 -10.47 4.12 -3.89
N GLY A 115 -11.44 3.85 -3.02
CA GLY A 115 -12.83 3.60 -3.45
C GLY A 115 -13.11 2.19 -3.98
N GLY A 116 -12.09 1.36 -4.08
CA GLY A 116 -12.15 -0.03 -4.52
C GLY A 116 -11.52 -1.01 -3.54
N TYR A 117 -11.02 -2.11 -4.08
CA TYR A 117 -10.29 -3.13 -3.33
C TYR A 117 -9.00 -3.53 -4.03
N SER A 118 -7.91 -3.59 -3.26
CA SER A 118 -6.66 -4.24 -3.64
C SER A 118 -6.58 -5.61 -2.96
N PHE A 119 -6.29 -6.63 -3.76
CA PHE A 119 -6.14 -8.01 -3.32
C PHE A 119 -4.71 -8.45 -3.53
N LEU A 120 -4.16 -9.18 -2.55
CA LEU A 120 -2.92 -9.93 -2.69
C LEU A 120 -3.24 -11.41 -2.51
N ILE A 121 -2.80 -12.23 -3.45
CA ILE A 121 -2.91 -13.68 -3.43
C ILE A 121 -1.50 -14.26 -3.59
N ASP A 122 -0.99 -14.91 -2.53
CA ASP A 122 0.30 -15.60 -2.53
C ASP A 122 0.12 -17.08 -2.15
N ASN A 123 -0.99 -17.67 -2.64
CA ASN A 123 -1.40 -19.03 -2.41
C ASN A 123 -1.51 -19.81 -3.73
N GLU A 124 -0.63 -20.79 -3.92
CA GLU A 124 -0.59 -21.62 -5.14
C GLU A 124 -1.86 -22.43 -5.40
N LYS A 125 -2.73 -22.60 -4.40
CA LYS A 125 -4.01 -23.29 -4.56
C LYS A 125 -5.11 -22.38 -5.13
N CYS A 126 -4.91 -21.06 -5.10
CA CYS A 126 -5.87 -20.12 -5.63
C CYS A 126 -5.73 -20.02 -7.15
N ALA A 127 -6.75 -20.45 -7.87
CA ALA A 127 -6.81 -20.42 -9.33
C ALA A 127 -7.58 -19.21 -9.87
N ALA A 128 -8.48 -18.62 -9.07
CA ALA A 128 -9.22 -17.44 -9.48
C ALA A 128 -9.69 -16.57 -8.31
N LEU A 129 -9.87 -15.28 -8.59
CA LEU A 129 -10.58 -14.31 -7.75
C LEU A 129 -11.94 -14.02 -8.40
N GLU A 130 -13.02 -14.29 -7.69
CA GLU A 130 -14.38 -13.98 -8.11
C GLU A 130 -14.85 -12.69 -7.40
N LEU A 131 -15.36 -11.74 -8.18
CA LEU A 131 -15.91 -10.48 -7.70
C LEU A 131 -17.37 -10.36 -8.10
N THR A 132 -18.24 -10.04 -7.15
CA THR A 132 -19.66 -9.76 -7.41
C THR A 132 -19.93 -8.29 -7.19
N TYR A 133 -20.38 -7.58 -8.22
CA TYR A 133 -20.69 -6.15 -8.15
C TYR A 133 -22.18 -5.91 -7.87
N PRO A 134 -22.49 -4.85 -7.05
CA PRO A 134 -23.85 -4.55 -6.63
C PRO A 134 -24.62 -3.82 -7.74
N GLU A 135 -25.23 -4.57 -8.64
CA GLU A 135 -26.15 -4.07 -9.66
C GLU A 135 -27.56 -4.65 -9.47
N VAL A 136 -28.57 -4.14 -10.21
CA VAL A 136 -29.93 -4.70 -10.22
C VAL A 136 -29.90 -6.18 -10.64
N ASN A 137 -29.00 -6.51 -11.58
CA ASN A 137 -28.60 -7.88 -11.88
C ASN A 137 -27.13 -8.00 -11.53
N PRO A 138 -26.74 -8.70 -10.45
CA PRO A 138 -25.36 -8.81 -10.04
C PRO A 138 -24.45 -9.28 -11.19
N VAL A 139 -23.40 -8.53 -11.44
CA VAL A 139 -22.36 -8.91 -12.40
C VAL A 139 -21.29 -9.66 -11.64
N VAL A 140 -20.98 -10.86 -12.09
CA VAL A 140 -19.89 -11.68 -11.56
C VAL A 140 -18.73 -11.62 -12.53
N GLU A 141 -17.59 -11.21 -12.05
CA GLU A 141 -16.32 -11.20 -12.78
C GLU A 141 -15.39 -12.24 -12.16
N VAL A 142 -14.78 -13.07 -13.00
CA VAL A 142 -13.81 -14.08 -12.57
C VAL A 142 -12.44 -13.74 -13.16
N ILE A 143 -11.50 -13.45 -12.30
CA ILE A 143 -10.13 -13.07 -12.64
C ILE A 143 -9.23 -14.28 -12.42
N PRO A 144 -8.58 -14.83 -13.45
CA PRO A 144 -7.68 -15.95 -13.30
C PRO A 144 -6.42 -15.55 -12.54
N VAL A 145 -5.91 -16.43 -11.71
CA VAL A 145 -4.63 -16.30 -10.99
C VAL A 145 -3.63 -17.24 -11.64
N ASP A 146 -2.85 -16.73 -12.58
CA ASP A 146 -1.91 -17.54 -13.38
C ASP A 146 -0.58 -17.81 -12.66
N SER A 147 -0.21 -16.96 -11.72
CA SER A 147 1.01 -17.08 -10.93
C SER A 147 0.90 -16.34 -9.61
N VAL A 148 1.65 -16.75 -8.60
CA VAL A 148 1.72 -16.08 -7.29
C VAL A 148 3.15 -15.59 -7.01
N PRO A 149 3.34 -14.47 -6.29
CA PRO A 149 2.27 -13.61 -5.77
C PRO A 149 1.51 -12.88 -6.89
N PHE A 150 0.21 -12.74 -6.72
CA PHE A 150 -0.70 -12.05 -7.65
C PHE A 150 -1.34 -10.86 -6.93
N VAL A 151 -1.31 -9.68 -7.55
CA VAL A 151 -1.97 -8.48 -7.04
C VAL A 151 -3.00 -8.00 -8.04
N TYR A 152 -4.23 -7.79 -7.59
CA TYR A 152 -5.32 -7.26 -8.40
C TYR A 152 -5.96 -6.05 -7.72
N TYR A 153 -6.27 -5.03 -8.50
CA TYR A 153 -7.00 -3.86 -8.04
C TYR A 153 -8.32 -3.71 -8.81
N SER A 154 -9.43 -3.76 -8.06
CA SER A 154 -10.73 -3.36 -8.57
C SER A 154 -11.00 -1.92 -8.16
N SER A 155 -11.14 -1.01 -9.12
CA SER A 155 -11.50 0.40 -8.86
C SER A 155 -12.96 0.57 -8.46
N VAL A 156 -13.78 -0.48 -8.62
CA VAL A 156 -15.17 -0.52 -8.18
C VAL A 156 -15.26 -1.43 -6.95
N MET A 157 -15.99 -0.97 -5.94
CA MET A 157 -16.24 -1.75 -4.72
C MET A 157 -17.09 -2.97 -5.04
N PRO A 158 -16.60 -4.22 -4.95
CA PRO A 158 -17.43 -5.40 -5.05
C PRO A 158 -18.32 -5.53 -3.80
N ALA A 159 -19.53 -6.07 -3.98
CA ALA A 159 -20.42 -6.43 -2.87
C ALA A 159 -19.90 -7.67 -2.13
N GLU A 160 -19.35 -8.62 -2.90
CA GLU A 160 -18.79 -9.87 -2.38
C GLU A 160 -17.55 -10.24 -3.20
N TYR A 161 -16.63 -11.00 -2.59
CA TYR A 161 -15.48 -11.58 -3.27
C TYR A 161 -15.15 -12.95 -2.69
N ASN A 162 -14.75 -13.87 -3.56
CA ASN A 162 -14.36 -15.23 -3.24
C ASN A 162 -13.03 -15.58 -3.89
N PHE A 163 -12.25 -16.43 -3.22
CA PHE A 163 -11.03 -17.00 -3.77
C PHE A 163 -11.31 -18.47 -4.09
N LEU A 164 -11.08 -18.86 -5.34
CA LEU A 164 -11.47 -20.16 -5.85
C LEU A 164 -10.25 -21.04 -6.15
N ASP A 165 -10.36 -22.32 -5.85
CA ASP A 165 -9.40 -23.33 -6.31
C ASP A 165 -9.61 -23.71 -7.78
N ALA A 166 -8.80 -24.63 -8.31
CA ALA A 166 -8.89 -25.08 -9.70
C ALA A 166 -10.19 -25.83 -10.02
N GLU A 167 -10.88 -26.37 -9.03
CA GLU A 167 -12.17 -27.04 -9.14
C GLU A 167 -13.35 -26.07 -8.98
N GLY A 168 -13.08 -24.79 -8.70
CA GLY A 168 -14.08 -23.74 -8.48
C GLY A 168 -14.67 -23.72 -7.06
N ASN A 169 -14.06 -24.41 -6.11
CA ASN A 169 -14.50 -24.35 -4.70
C ASN A 169 -13.90 -23.14 -4.02
N ILE A 170 -14.67 -22.56 -3.08
CA ILE A 170 -14.18 -21.44 -2.27
C ILE A 170 -13.11 -21.93 -1.30
N LEU A 171 -11.97 -21.27 -1.31
CA LEU A 171 -10.90 -21.44 -0.34
C LEU A 171 -11.33 -20.81 1.00
N HIS A 172 -11.16 -21.55 2.12
CA HIS A 172 -11.56 -21.15 3.47
C HIS A 172 -10.38 -21.11 4.44
#